data_50b977ff6e085e7ea7e3d846c57187ea
#
_entry.id   50b977ff6e085e7ea7e3d846c57187ea
#
_cell.length_a   1.000
_cell.length_b   1.000
_cell.length_c   1.000
_cell.angle_alpha   90.00
_cell.angle_beta   90.00
_cell.angle_gamma   90.00
#
_symmetry.space_group_name_H-M   'P 1'
#
loop_
_entity.id
_entity.type
_entity.pdbx_description
1 polymer ?
#
loop_
_entity_poly.entity_id
_entity_poly.type
_entity_poly.pdbx_seq_one_letter_code
_entity_poly.pdbx_strand_id
1 'polypeptide(L)'
;MKNKILNIKNLSKSYGAFKVTDEIAIDLNFDEIHALIGPNGAGKSTLIKQIVGSVKHDIGSIVLDQEDITDLNDVERAKIGISRTFQVSSIIPKFSSLDNIILSLLDKSKKTFQLFKSIRENKELNSKAKNILREIELLDKSNV
;
A
#
# COMPACT_ATOMS: atom_id res chain seq x y z
N MET A 1 -19.25 -19.86 4.55
CA MET A 1 -17.79 -19.74 4.78
C MET A 1 -17.44 -18.25 4.68
N LYS A 2 -16.76 -17.66 5.68
CA LYS A 2 -16.29 -16.28 5.54
C LYS A 2 -15.29 -16.23 4.38
N ASN A 3 -15.47 -15.25 3.48
CA ASN A 3 -14.64 -15.14 2.28
C ASN A 3 -13.31 -14.47 2.67
N LYS A 4 -12.21 -15.24 2.68
CA LYS A 4 -10.87 -14.73 3.04
C LYS A 4 -10.35 -13.83 1.92
N ILE A 5 -9.95 -12.61 2.29
CA ILE A 5 -9.26 -11.69 1.37
C ILE A 5 -7.75 -11.92 1.37
N LEU A 6 -7.15 -12.21 2.54
CA LEU A 6 -5.71 -12.47 2.66
C LEU A 6 -5.51 -13.78 3.44
N ASN A 7 -4.65 -14.64 2.92
CA ASN A 7 -4.22 -15.85 3.58
C ASN A 7 -2.69 -15.95 3.52
N ILE A 8 -2.06 -15.99 4.68
CA ILE A 8 -0.61 -16.13 4.84
C ILE A 8 -0.33 -17.44 5.52
N LYS A 9 0.59 -18.25 4.97
CA LYS A 9 0.99 -19.54 5.52
C LYS A 9 2.49 -19.66 5.68
N ASN A 10 2.92 -20.08 6.87
CA ASN A 10 4.31 -20.42 7.22
C ASN A 10 5.33 -19.34 6.82
N LEU A 11 4.93 -18.05 6.90
CA LEU A 11 5.78 -16.96 6.44
C LEU A 11 6.95 -16.74 7.39
N SER A 12 8.16 -16.96 6.88
CA SER A 12 9.39 -16.87 7.67
C SER A 12 10.41 -15.96 6.99
N LYS A 13 11.19 -15.23 7.81
CA LYS A 13 12.29 -14.38 7.38
C LYS A 13 13.43 -14.38 8.39
N SER A 14 14.64 -14.61 7.90
CA SER A 14 15.86 -14.51 8.69
C SER A 14 16.82 -13.49 8.11
N TYR A 15 17.59 -12.85 8.96
CA TYR A 15 18.76 -12.04 8.61
C TYR A 15 19.98 -12.64 9.30
N GLY A 16 20.77 -13.39 8.55
CA GLY A 16 21.83 -14.24 9.10
C GLY A 16 21.25 -15.26 10.07
N ALA A 17 21.77 -15.34 11.27
CA ALA A 17 21.28 -16.25 12.33
C ALA A 17 20.00 -15.76 13.04
N PHE A 18 19.54 -14.54 12.77
CA PHE A 18 18.42 -13.95 13.48
C PHE A 18 17.12 -14.14 12.70
N LYS A 19 16.21 -14.97 13.24
CA LYS A 19 14.88 -15.19 12.68
C LYS A 19 13.94 -14.06 13.15
N VAL A 20 13.44 -13.26 12.21
CA VAL A 20 12.60 -12.07 12.48
C VAL A 20 11.12 -12.37 12.38
N THR A 21 10.72 -13.20 11.42
CA THR A 21 9.40 -13.82 11.35
C THR A 21 9.58 -15.32 11.28
N ASP A 22 8.77 -16.08 12.00
CA ASP A 22 8.88 -17.52 12.11
C ASP A 22 7.52 -18.17 11.98
N GLU A 23 7.31 -18.90 10.88
CA GLU A 23 6.10 -19.67 10.56
C GLU A 23 4.79 -18.90 10.79
N ILE A 24 4.79 -17.59 10.49
CA ILE A 24 3.61 -16.75 10.68
C ILE A 24 2.47 -17.21 9.78
N ALA A 25 1.30 -17.41 10.38
CA ALA A 25 0.06 -17.73 9.70
C ALA A 25 -1.01 -16.70 10.08
N ILE A 26 -1.62 -16.06 9.08
CA ILE A 26 -2.67 -15.05 9.27
C ILE A 26 -3.74 -15.24 8.22
N ASP A 27 -4.99 -15.22 8.65
CA ASP A 27 -6.17 -15.14 7.79
C ASP A 27 -6.88 -13.81 8.04
N LEU A 28 -7.20 -13.07 6.99
CA LEU A 28 -8.00 -11.87 7.04
C LEU A 28 -9.22 -12.07 6.13
N ASN A 29 -10.42 -11.81 6.65
CA ASN A 29 -11.63 -11.84 5.83
C ASN A 29 -11.94 -10.46 5.26
N PHE A 30 -12.85 -10.38 4.29
CA PHE A 30 -13.38 -9.10 3.81
C PHE A 30 -13.99 -8.32 4.98
N ASP A 31 -13.82 -7.00 4.96
CA ASP A 31 -14.34 -6.05 5.96
C ASP A 31 -13.82 -6.27 7.39
N GLU A 32 -12.69 -6.98 7.56
CA GLU A 32 -12.03 -7.15 8.86
C GLU A 32 -10.86 -6.18 9.03
N ILE A 33 -10.67 -5.73 10.28
CA ILE A 33 -9.51 -4.96 10.71
C ILE A 33 -8.75 -5.80 11.73
N HIS A 34 -7.48 -6.10 11.43
CA HIS A 34 -6.58 -6.80 12.34
C HIS A 34 -5.54 -5.86 12.92
N ALA A 35 -5.37 -5.89 14.24
CA ALA A 35 -4.32 -5.18 14.95
C ALA A 35 -3.13 -6.09 15.19
N LEU A 36 -1.94 -5.68 14.77
CA LEU A 36 -0.68 -6.36 15.03
C LEU A 36 0.01 -5.71 16.23
N ILE A 37 -0.04 -6.37 17.39
CA ILE A 37 0.46 -5.84 18.66
C ILE A 37 1.68 -6.64 19.13
N GLY A 38 2.63 -5.96 19.74
CA GLY A 38 3.85 -6.59 20.30
C GLY A 38 4.96 -5.57 20.57
N PRO A 39 6.01 -5.96 21.28
CA PRO A 39 7.13 -5.07 21.63
C PRO A 39 7.90 -4.60 20.38
N ASN A 40 8.77 -3.60 20.57
CA ASN A 40 9.72 -3.19 19.54
C ASN A 40 10.68 -4.34 19.24
N GLY A 41 11.02 -4.53 17.96
CA GLY A 41 11.87 -5.66 17.54
C GLY A 41 11.13 -6.98 17.29
N ALA A 42 9.84 -7.10 17.63
CA ALA A 42 9.06 -8.34 17.44
C ALA A 42 8.74 -8.70 15.98
N GLY A 43 9.36 -8.08 14.99
CA GLY A 43 9.16 -8.40 13.57
C GLY A 43 7.93 -7.78 12.90
N LYS A 44 7.11 -6.99 13.62
CA LYS A 44 5.87 -6.40 13.08
C LYS A 44 6.08 -5.64 11.76
N SER A 45 7.05 -4.73 11.74
CA SER A 45 7.36 -3.94 10.54
C SER A 45 7.90 -4.80 9.41
N THR A 46 8.63 -5.88 9.72
CA THR A 46 9.12 -6.84 8.73
C THR A 46 7.96 -7.64 8.12
N LEU A 47 7.02 -8.09 8.93
CA LEU A 47 5.83 -8.76 8.46
C LEU A 47 5.01 -7.88 7.50
N ILE A 48 4.76 -6.62 7.87
CA ILE A 48 4.09 -5.67 6.98
C ILE A 48 4.88 -5.47 5.67
N LYS A 49 6.21 -5.34 5.74
CA LYS A 49 7.07 -5.23 4.55
C LYS A 49 7.03 -6.48 3.67
N GLN A 50 6.90 -7.68 4.26
CA GLN A 50 6.70 -8.92 3.52
C GLN A 50 5.32 -8.94 2.83
N ILE A 51 4.26 -8.53 3.52
CA ILE A 51 2.90 -8.47 2.95
C ILE A 51 2.83 -7.49 1.77
N VAL A 52 3.46 -6.33 1.86
CA VAL A 52 3.47 -5.35 0.76
C VAL A 52 4.50 -5.64 -0.33
N GLY A 53 5.35 -6.67 -0.17
CA GLY A 53 6.33 -7.09 -1.18
C GLY A 53 7.66 -6.33 -1.16
N SER A 54 7.87 -5.39 -0.23
CA SER A 54 9.13 -4.63 -0.13
C SER A 54 10.25 -5.39 0.59
N VAL A 55 9.96 -6.52 1.22
CA VAL A 55 10.92 -7.47 1.77
C VAL A 55 10.51 -8.87 1.34
N LYS A 56 11.40 -9.58 0.64
CA LYS A 56 11.17 -10.98 0.26
C LYS A 56 11.29 -11.87 1.49
N HIS A 57 10.30 -12.74 1.70
CA HIS A 57 10.35 -13.82 2.69
C HIS A 57 11.27 -14.95 2.21
N ASP A 58 11.70 -15.80 3.12
CA ASP A 58 12.55 -16.95 2.79
C ASP A 58 11.70 -18.21 2.57
N ILE A 59 10.62 -18.36 3.34
CA ILE A 59 9.70 -19.50 3.29
C ILE A 59 8.27 -18.97 3.48
N GLY A 60 7.30 -19.69 2.93
CA GLY A 60 5.88 -19.43 3.11
C GLY A 60 5.19 -18.95 1.85
N SER A 61 3.90 -18.66 1.96
CA SER A 61 3.09 -18.18 0.86
C SER A 61 2.11 -17.09 1.29
N ILE A 62 1.77 -16.24 0.34
CA ILE A 62 0.81 -15.15 0.51
C ILE A 62 -0.21 -15.23 -0.62
N VAL A 63 -1.47 -15.40 -0.28
CA VAL A 63 -2.59 -15.44 -1.22
C VAL A 63 -3.53 -14.28 -0.95
N LEU A 64 -3.86 -13.49 -1.97
CA LEU A 64 -4.81 -12.38 -1.93
C LEU A 64 -5.98 -12.71 -2.85
N ASP A 65 -7.19 -12.71 -2.32
CA ASP A 65 -8.43 -12.97 -3.07
C ASP A 65 -8.31 -14.20 -4.01
N GLN A 66 -7.80 -15.32 -3.47
CA GLN A 66 -7.54 -16.59 -4.15
C GLN A 66 -6.38 -16.58 -5.16
N GLU A 67 -5.73 -15.45 -5.41
CA GLU A 67 -4.54 -15.35 -6.25
C GLU A 67 -3.26 -15.46 -5.42
N ASP A 68 -2.34 -16.31 -5.86
CA ASP A 68 -1.01 -16.43 -5.25
C ASP A 68 -0.15 -15.23 -5.64
N ILE A 69 0.21 -14.44 -4.65
CA ILE A 69 1.03 -13.23 -4.81
C ILE A 69 2.43 -13.38 -4.19
N THR A 70 2.79 -14.61 -3.84
CA THR A 70 4.00 -14.93 -3.07
C THR A 70 5.26 -14.29 -3.69
N ASP A 71 5.45 -14.43 -4.99
CA ASP A 71 6.63 -13.91 -5.69
C ASP A 71 6.48 -12.51 -6.30
N LEU A 72 5.31 -11.88 -6.18
CA LEU A 72 5.08 -10.53 -6.68
C LEU A 72 5.86 -9.49 -5.85
N ASN A 73 6.48 -8.53 -6.52
CA ASN A 73 7.14 -7.39 -5.89
C ASN A 73 6.14 -6.32 -5.42
N ASP A 74 6.62 -5.27 -4.76
CA ASP A 74 5.80 -4.21 -4.19
C ASP A 74 4.99 -3.42 -5.23
N VAL A 75 5.56 -3.17 -6.41
CA VAL A 75 4.88 -2.48 -7.52
C VAL A 75 3.74 -3.33 -8.08
N GLU A 76 3.96 -4.63 -8.24
CA GLU A 76 2.94 -5.57 -8.71
C GLU A 76 1.81 -5.71 -7.69
N ARG A 77 2.14 -5.84 -6.40
CA ARG A 77 1.14 -5.89 -5.32
C ARG A 77 0.35 -4.59 -5.17
N ALA A 78 0.97 -3.45 -5.39
CA ALA A 78 0.27 -2.17 -5.41
C ALA A 78 -0.77 -2.10 -6.54
N LYS A 79 -0.48 -2.66 -7.73
CA LYS A 79 -1.42 -2.71 -8.87
C LYS A 79 -2.66 -3.55 -8.59
N ILE A 80 -2.54 -4.60 -7.79
CA ILE A 80 -3.67 -5.46 -7.39
C ILE A 80 -4.37 -4.99 -6.12
N GLY A 81 -3.99 -3.81 -5.57
CA GLY A 81 -4.72 -3.14 -4.50
C GLY A 81 -4.11 -3.24 -3.10
N ILE A 82 -2.94 -3.86 -2.93
CA ILE A 82 -2.22 -3.82 -1.65
C ILE A 82 -1.53 -2.46 -1.52
N SER A 83 -1.93 -1.66 -0.56
CA SER A 83 -1.30 -0.37 -0.27
C SER A 83 -0.84 -0.27 1.19
N ARG A 84 0.09 0.63 1.44
CA ARG A 84 0.63 0.89 2.78
C ARG A 84 0.71 2.39 3.01
N THR A 85 0.32 2.81 4.21
CA THR A 85 0.65 4.15 4.70
C THR A 85 2.10 4.22 5.16
N PHE A 86 2.77 5.34 4.92
CA PHE A 86 4.14 5.56 5.37
C PHE A 86 4.14 6.44 6.62
N GLN A 87 5.05 6.17 7.55
CA GLN A 87 5.25 7.01 8.74
C GLN A 87 5.82 8.40 8.38
N VAL A 88 6.67 8.44 7.36
CA VAL A 88 7.20 9.68 6.81
C VAL A 88 6.40 9.99 5.54
N SER A 89 5.91 11.21 5.44
CA SER A 89 5.12 11.63 4.28
C SER A 89 5.92 11.48 2.99
N SER A 90 5.36 10.74 2.04
CA SER A 90 5.92 10.59 0.68
C SER A 90 5.36 11.65 -0.26
N ILE A 91 5.12 12.85 0.24
CA ILE A 91 4.66 14.00 -0.54
C ILE A 91 5.84 14.69 -1.24
N ILE A 92 5.58 15.36 -2.32
CA ILE A 92 6.52 16.28 -2.96
C ILE A 92 6.32 17.65 -2.33
N PRO A 93 7.26 18.17 -1.50
CA PRO A 93 7.02 19.38 -0.70
C PRO A 93 6.82 20.66 -1.53
N LYS A 94 7.27 20.65 -2.78
CA LYS A 94 7.11 21.77 -3.72
C LYS A 94 5.77 21.77 -4.46
N PHE A 95 4.98 20.72 -4.30
CA PHE A 95 3.68 20.59 -4.93
C PHE A 95 2.58 20.98 -3.93
N SER A 96 1.51 21.58 -4.44
CA SER A 96 0.32 21.84 -3.64
C SER A 96 -0.32 20.52 -3.18
N SER A 97 -1.18 20.58 -2.17
CA SER A 97 -1.96 19.42 -1.72
C SER A 97 -2.78 18.81 -2.86
N LEU A 98 -3.35 19.66 -3.72
CA LEU A 98 -4.07 19.23 -4.92
C LEU A 98 -3.17 18.48 -5.91
N ASP A 99 -1.98 19.02 -6.20
CA ASP A 99 -1.03 18.42 -7.13
C ASP A 99 -0.52 17.05 -6.63
N ASN A 100 -0.27 16.92 -5.32
CA ASN A 100 0.13 15.65 -4.71
C ASN A 100 -0.97 14.57 -4.84
N ILE A 101 -2.24 14.93 -4.65
CA ILE A 101 -3.34 14.00 -4.84
C ILE A 101 -3.52 13.67 -6.32
N ILE A 102 -3.44 14.64 -7.22
CA ILE A 102 -3.52 14.39 -8.66
C ILE A 102 -2.43 13.41 -9.08
N LEU A 103 -1.20 13.59 -8.60
CA LEU A 103 -0.08 12.69 -8.88
C LEU A 103 -0.38 11.24 -8.44
N SER A 104 -0.97 11.06 -7.25
CA SER A 104 -1.35 9.73 -6.76
C SER A 104 -2.48 9.06 -7.59
N LEU A 105 -3.32 9.86 -8.23
CA LEU A 105 -4.39 9.36 -9.09
C LEU A 105 -3.92 8.96 -10.49
N LEU A 106 -2.76 9.45 -10.93
CA LEU A 106 -2.23 9.18 -12.27
C LEU A 106 -1.82 7.73 -12.48
N ASP A 107 -1.26 7.09 -11.48
CA ASP A 107 -0.75 5.72 -11.59
C ASP A 107 -1.87 4.71 -11.91
N LYS A 108 -3.09 4.94 -11.44
CA LYS A 108 -4.26 4.09 -11.76
C LYS A 108 -4.74 4.23 -13.20
N SER A 109 -4.36 5.28 -13.93
CA SER A 109 -4.93 5.61 -15.24
C SER A 109 -4.15 5.07 -16.45
N LYS A 110 -3.02 4.36 -16.25
CA LYS A 110 -2.07 3.89 -17.31
C LYS A 110 -1.59 4.98 -18.29
N LYS A 111 -1.84 6.26 -17.99
CA LYS A 111 -1.46 7.42 -18.82
C LYS A 111 -0.23 8.14 -18.26
N THR A 112 0.69 7.41 -17.66
CA THR A 112 1.81 7.91 -16.84
C THR A 112 2.84 8.77 -17.60
N PHE A 113 2.72 8.92 -18.93
CA PHE A 113 3.70 9.66 -19.74
C PHE A 113 3.18 10.92 -20.44
N GLN A 114 1.98 11.39 -20.12
CA GLN A 114 1.54 12.69 -20.64
C GLN A 114 2.00 13.80 -19.69
N LEU A 115 3.00 14.52 -20.17
CA LEU A 115 3.74 15.61 -19.51
C LEU A 115 2.87 16.57 -18.69
N PHE A 116 3.36 16.93 -17.52
CA PHE A 116 2.84 17.75 -16.43
C PHE A 116 1.87 18.91 -16.78
N LYS A 117 1.93 19.50 -17.95
CA LYS A 117 1.06 20.60 -18.36
C LYS A 117 -0.37 20.15 -18.68
N SER A 118 -0.51 18.95 -19.26
CA SER A 118 -1.80 18.32 -19.60
C SER A 118 -2.55 17.79 -18.36
N ILE A 119 -1.86 17.53 -17.26
CA ILE A 119 -2.42 16.92 -16.05
C ILE A 119 -3.27 17.92 -15.27
N ARG A 120 -2.80 19.17 -15.12
CA ARG A 120 -3.55 20.25 -14.48
C ARG A 120 -4.81 20.67 -15.26
N GLU A 121 -4.83 20.43 -16.55
CA GLU A 121 -5.97 20.71 -17.44
C GLU A 121 -7.00 19.58 -17.46
N ASN A 122 -6.68 18.41 -16.91
CA ASN A 122 -7.59 17.27 -16.85
C ASN A 122 -8.69 17.52 -15.81
N LYS A 123 -9.87 17.93 -16.29
CA LYS A 123 -11.03 18.28 -15.45
C LYS A 123 -11.50 17.10 -14.57
N GLU A 124 -11.40 15.88 -15.08
CA GLU A 124 -11.83 14.68 -14.34
C GLU A 124 -10.91 14.41 -13.14
N LEU A 125 -9.58 14.42 -13.34
CA LEU A 125 -8.60 14.24 -12.27
C LEU A 125 -8.70 15.34 -11.21
N ASN A 126 -8.85 16.59 -11.65
CA ASN A 126 -9.03 17.72 -10.75
C ASN A 126 -10.31 17.59 -9.90
N SER A 127 -11.41 17.14 -10.52
CA SER A 127 -12.67 16.92 -9.79
C SER A 127 -12.51 15.81 -8.76
N LYS A 128 -11.90 14.68 -9.11
CA LYS A 128 -11.63 13.56 -8.19
C LYS A 128 -10.72 14.01 -7.02
N ALA A 129 -9.64 14.73 -7.32
CA ALA A 129 -8.72 15.22 -6.30
C ALA A 129 -9.39 16.20 -5.33
N LYS A 130 -10.21 17.12 -5.84
CA LYS A 130 -11.00 18.05 -5.00
C LYS A 130 -12.03 17.33 -4.14
N ASN A 131 -12.65 16.27 -4.64
CA ASN A 131 -13.57 15.47 -3.84
C ASN A 131 -12.86 14.79 -2.68
N ILE A 132 -11.67 14.19 -2.91
CA ILE A 132 -10.85 13.62 -1.84
C ILE A 132 -10.48 14.69 -0.81
N LEU A 133 -10.02 15.87 -1.24
CA LEU A 133 -9.73 16.99 -0.32
C LEU A 133 -10.94 17.42 0.50
N ARG A 134 -12.14 17.38 -0.08
CA ARG A 134 -13.39 17.70 0.63
C ARG A 134 -13.73 16.65 1.69
N GLU A 135 -13.57 15.36 1.36
CA GLU A 135 -13.82 14.25 2.30
C GLU A 135 -12.91 14.29 3.53
N ILE A 136 -11.68 14.80 3.37
CA ILE A 136 -10.72 14.95 4.48
C ILE A 136 -10.66 16.38 5.05
N GLU A 137 -11.62 17.23 4.70
CA GLU A 137 -11.76 18.63 5.19
C GLU A 137 -10.53 19.53 4.91
N LEU A 138 -9.81 19.26 3.82
CA LEU A 138 -8.62 20.03 3.40
C LEU A 138 -8.81 20.80 2.09
N LEU A 139 -10.04 20.98 1.62
CA LEU A 139 -10.31 21.67 0.35
C LEU A 139 -9.80 23.13 0.35
N ASP A 140 -9.94 23.84 1.47
CA ASP A 140 -9.46 25.22 1.63
C ASP A 140 -7.94 25.35 1.56
N LYS A 141 -7.22 24.25 1.79
CA LYS A 141 -5.77 24.15 1.73
C LYS A 141 -5.28 23.52 0.44
N SER A 142 -6.11 23.45 -0.60
CA SER A 142 -5.78 22.78 -1.87
C SER A 142 -4.54 23.34 -2.58
N ASN A 143 -4.26 24.62 -2.38
CA ASN A 143 -3.14 25.35 -3.02
C ASN A 143 -1.92 25.53 -2.09
N VAL A 144 -1.90 24.92 -0.94
CA VAL A 144 -0.79 24.97 0.02
C VAL A 144 0.12 23.77 -0.18
#